data_0e7b393fda8e7fe56de236845c06a562
#
_entry.id   0e7b393fda8e7fe56de236845c06a562
#
_cell.length_a   1.000
_cell.length_b   1.000
_cell.length_c   1.000
_cell.angle_alpha   90.00
_cell.angle_beta   90.00
_cell.angle_gamma   90.00
#
_symmetry.space_group_name_H-M   'P 1'
#
loop_
_entity.id
_entity.type
_entity.pdbx_description
1 polymer ?
#
loop_
_entity_poly.entity_id
_entity_poly.type
_entity_poly.pdbx_seq_one_letter_code
_entity_poly.pdbx_strand_id
1 'polypeptide(L)'
;TPTCLPLPVLEAMMTRLTRNFPAAREWTVEAGRPDTATPDMLAMLRQAGVDRISVNPQTLQQHLLDALGRRHRVEDIYTMYENCRKLGFSVINMDFIAGLPGQTVADMQENMEIVCKLHPENVTIHTLALKKRAPLFHHELRAAIPPAEETGHMVRFCQSILTAGGYVPYYMYRQKYMAASFANIGYALSGSVSAYNIEMMEERQSVLAAGPGGATKFLCRDGHTLEKVYMPKDVDAYVQALAERIAQRRRLCAIIYGKEDV
;
A
#
# COMPACT_ATOMS: atom_id res chain seq x y z
N THR A 1 2.50 0.83 8.72
CA THR A 1 2.31 -0.64 8.81
C THR A 1 1.53 -0.95 10.09
N PRO A 2 0.28 -1.44 10.00
CA PRO A 2 -0.54 -1.72 11.19
C PRO A 2 0.05 -2.83 12.06
N THR A 3 0.81 -3.74 11.49
CA THR A 3 1.50 -4.82 12.23
C THR A 3 2.63 -4.34 13.16
N CYS A 4 2.97 -3.05 13.17
CA CYS A 4 3.82 -2.47 14.20
C CYS A 4 3.10 -2.27 15.55
N LEU A 5 1.78 -2.35 15.58
CA LEU A 5 1.01 -2.29 16.82
C LEU A 5 1.17 -3.59 17.62
N PRO A 6 1.15 -3.53 18.97
CA PRO A 6 1.05 -4.74 19.77
C PRO A 6 -0.21 -5.55 19.40
N LEU A 7 -0.08 -6.88 19.36
CA LEU A 7 -1.16 -7.77 18.95
C LEU A 7 -2.51 -7.48 19.63
N PRO A 8 -2.60 -7.28 20.98
CA PRO A 8 -3.88 -6.99 21.62
C PRO A 8 -4.52 -5.67 21.16
N VAL A 9 -3.69 -4.68 20.81
CA VAL A 9 -4.17 -3.37 20.32
C VAL A 9 -4.74 -3.50 18.91
N LEU A 10 -4.03 -4.23 18.05
CA LEU A 10 -4.49 -4.50 16.68
C LEU A 10 -5.77 -5.34 16.69
N GLU A 11 -5.87 -6.35 17.54
CA GLU A 11 -7.06 -7.18 17.72
C GLU A 11 -8.26 -6.36 18.19
N ALA A 12 -8.08 -5.50 19.20
CA ALA A 12 -9.12 -4.61 19.68
C ALA A 12 -9.60 -3.64 18.59
N MET A 13 -8.67 -3.13 17.77
CA MET A 13 -8.99 -2.28 16.63
C MET A 13 -9.81 -3.05 15.57
N MET A 14 -9.36 -4.25 15.19
CA MET A 14 -10.06 -5.09 14.22
C MET A 14 -11.46 -5.46 14.70
N THR A 15 -11.60 -5.85 15.97
CA THR A 15 -12.93 -6.15 16.57
C THR A 15 -13.86 -4.97 16.47
N ARG A 16 -13.41 -3.75 16.71
CA ARG A 16 -14.23 -2.55 16.55
C ARG A 16 -14.61 -2.29 15.09
N LEU A 17 -13.66 -2.45 14.18
CA LEU A 17 -13.91 -2.24 12.75
C LEU A 17 -14.92 -3.24 12.20
N THR A 18 -14.74 -4.54 12.44
CA THR A 18 -15.65 -5.58 11.96
C THR A 18 -17.06 -5.43 12.55
N ARG A 19 -17.16 -5.01 13.83
CA ARG A 19 -18.46 -4.73 14.47
C ARG A 19 -19.18 -3.54 13.83
N ASN A 20 -18.45 -2.47 13.47
CA ASN A 20 -19.04 -1.25 12.90
C ASN A 20 -19.25 -1.33 11.39
N PHE A 21 -18.53 -2.21 10.69
CA PHE A 21 -18.61 -2.38 9.25
C PHE A 21 -18.82 -3.85 8.85
N PRO A 22 -19.91 -4.50 9.33
CA PRO A 22 -20.12 -5.94 9.10
C PRO A 22 -20.41 -6.28 7.63
N ALA A 23 -20.79 -5.29 6.82
CA ALA A 23 -21.07 -5.44 5.39
C ALA A 23 -19.89 -5.04 4.50
N ALA A 24 -18.68 -4.87 5.05
CA ALA A 24 -17.51 -4.58 4.25
C ALA A 24 -17.26 -5.72 3.25
N ARG A 25 -17.10 -5.35 1.98
CA ARG A 25 -16.91 -6.31 0.87
C ARG A 25 -15.43 -6.61 0.60
N GLU A 26 -14.55 -5.74 1.04
CA GLU A 26 -13.10 -5.87 0.90
C GLU A 26 -12.44 -5.41 2.20
N TRP A 27 -11.63 -6.28 2.79
CA TRP A 27 -10.79 -5.98 3.94
C TRP A 27 -9.32 -6.15 3.56
N THR A 28 -8.66 -5.04 3.29
CA THR A 28 -7.23 -5.02 2.94
C THR A 28 -6.40 -4.56 4.13
N VAL A 29 -5.33 -5.28 4.43
CA VAL A 29 -4.33 -4.88 5.42
C VAL A 29 -2.96 -4.76 4.77
N GLU A 30 -2.40 -3.54 4.84
CA GLU A 30 -1.03 -3.24 4.44
C GLU A 30 -0.04 -3.74 5.51
N ALA A 31 0.16 -5.06 5.59
CA ALA A 31 1.07 -5.68 6.55
C ALA A 31 2.54 -5.38 6.22
N GLY A 32 2.87 -5.47 4.96
CA GLY A 32 4.05 -4.90 4.29
C GLY A 32 5.40 -5.48 4.71
N ARG A 33 5.69 -5.61 6.00
CA ARG A 33 7.03 -5.93 6.51
C ARG A 33 7.04 -7.25 7.29
N PRO A 34 7.87 -8.23 6.87
CA PRO A 34 7.99 -9.52 7.58
C PRO A 34 8.42 -9.40 9.04
N ASP A 35 9.31 -8.45 9.35
CA ASP A 35 9.82 -8.23 10.70
C ASP A 35 8.77 -7.71 11.70
N THR A 36 7.60 -7.32 11.25
CA THR A 36 6.49 -6.86 12.12
C THR A 36 5.26 -7.75 12.04
N ALA A 37 5.09 -8.52 10.96
CA ALA A 37 3.93 -9.37 10.72
C ALA A 37 4.20 -10.81 11.23
N THR A 38 4.03 -11.02 12.54
CA THR A 38 4.21 -12.34 13.14
C THR A 38 3.13 -13.33 12.68
N PRO A 39 3.38 -14.67 12.72
CA PRO A 39 2.37 -15.67 12.39
C PRO A 39 1.06 -15.49 13.15
N ASP A 40 1.13 -15.16 14.46
CA ASP A 40 -0.06 -14.93 15.29
C ASP A 40 -0.85 -13.71 14.83
N MET A 41 -0.17 -12.61 14.42
CA MET A 41 -0.83 -11.45 13.84
C MET A 41 -1.53 -11.78 12.52
N LEU A 42 -0.88 -12.54 11.64
CA LEU A 42 -1.47 -12.96 10.38
C LEU A 42 -2.70 -13.85 10.61
N ALA A 43 -2.62 -14.80 11.55
CA ALA A 43 -3.73 -15.65 11.93
C ALA A 43 -4.91 -14.83 12.50
N MET A 44 -4.64 -13.89 13.41
CA MET A 44 -5.65 -12.98 13.97
C MET A 44 -6.31 -12.13 12.89
N LEU A 45 -5.55 -11.54 11.97
CA LEU A 45 -6.08 -10.74 10.87
C LEU A 45 -7.00 -11.60 9.98
N ARG A 46 -6.59 -12.83 9.66
CA ARG A 46 -7.42 -13.74 8.86
C ARG A 46 -8.71 -14.13 9.57
N GLN A 47 -8.65 -14.40 10.88
CA GLN A 47 -9.84 -14.69 11.72
C GLN A 47 -10.78 -13.48 11.82
N ALA A 48 -10.23 -12.26 11.82
CA ALA A 48 -11.02 -11.02 11.80
C ALA A 48 -11.68 -10.73 10.44
N GLY A 49 -11.52 -11.60 9.44
CA GLY A 49 -12.15 -11.47 8.13
C GLY A 49 -11.32 -10.72 7.08
N VAL A 50 -10.06 -10.42 7.37
CA VAL A 50 -9.16 -9.85 6.35
C VAL A 50 -8.96 -10.86 5.23
N ASP A 51 -9.25 -10.48 4.00
CA ASP A 51 -9.16 -11.32 2.81
C ASP A 51 -8.00 -10.93 1.89
N ARG A 52 -7.53 -9.68 1.99
CA ARG A 52 -6.43 -9.13 1.19
C ARG A 52 -5.30 -8.64 2.08
N ILE A 53 -4.07 -9.04 1.75
CA ILE A 53 -2.88 -8.67 2.53
C ILE A 53 -1.73 -8.27 1.61
N SER A 54 -0.90 -7.34 2.05
CA SER A 54 0.31 -7.02 1.33
C SER A 54 1.55 -7.65 1.98
N VAL A 55 2.41 -8.20 1.15
CA VAL A 55 3.77 -8.62 1.46
C VAL A 55 4.70 -7.81 0.58
N ASN A 56 5.28 -6.73 1.12
CA ASN A 56 5.94 -5.71 0.32
C ASN A 56 7.47 -5.84 0.38
N PRO A 57 8.10 -6.67 -0.48
CA PRO A 57 9.53 -6.86 -0.48
C PRO A 57 10.30 -5.59 -0.85
N GLN A 58 9.80 -4.81 -1.77
CA GLN A 58 10.45 -3.70 -2.48
C GLN A 58 11.53 -4.18 -3.45
N THR A 59 12.28 -5.20 -3.08
CA THR A 59 13.28 -5.95 -3.84
C THR A 59 13.54 -7.29 -3.15
N LEU A 60 14.07 -8.27 -3.87
CA LEU A 60 14.47 -9.58 -3.36
C LEU A 60 16.00 -9.76 -3.40
N GLN A 61 16.75 -8.68 -3.51
CA GLN A 61 18.20 -8.67 -3.36
C GLN A 61 18.59 -8.15 -1.97
N GLN A 62 19.27 -8.99 -1.18
CA GLN A 62 19.62 -8.67 0.21
C GLN A 62 20.43 -7.38 0.33
N HIS A 63 21.44 -7.17 -0.54
CA HIS A 63 22.27 -5.98 -0.50
C HIS A 63 21.46 -4.67 -0.70
N LEU A 64 20.39 -4.70 -1.50
CA LEU A 64 19.49 -3.56 -1.68
C LEU A 64 18.59 -3.35 -0.47
N LEU A 65 18.10 -4.42 0.17
CA LEU A 65 17.35 -4.33 1.43
C LEU A 65 18.20 -3.71 2.52
N ASP A 66 19.46 -4.13 2.64
CA ASP A 66 20.41 -3.60 3.61
C ASP A 66 20.68 -2.10 3.37
N ALA A 67 20.88 -1.70 2.11
CA ALA A 67 21.05 -0.30 1.72
C ALA A 67 19.81 0.56 2.03
N LEU A 68 18.60 -0.02 1.98
CA LEU A 68 17.35 0.63 2.36
C LEU A 68 17.11 0.67 3.89
N GLY A 69 18.03 0.10 4.68
CA GLY A 69 17.88 -0.02 6.13
C GLY A 69 16.75 -0.96 6.54
N ARG A 70 16.41 -1.93 5.70
CA ARG A 70 15.44 -2.98 6.01
C ARG A 70 16.10 -4.06 6.85
N ARG A 71 15.49 -4.41 7.99
CA ARG A 71 16.10 -5.34 8.98
C ARG A 71 15.83 -6.81 8.69
N HIS A 72 14.82 -7.09 7.85
CA HIS A 72 14.45 -8.46 7.48
C HIS A 72 15.31 -9.00 6.35
N ARG A 73 15.40 -10.29 6.27
CA ARG A 73 16.06 -11.03 5.20
C ARG A 73 15.08 -11.36 4.07
N VAL A 74 15.62 -11.71 2.92
CA VAL A 74 14.82 -12.17 1.77
C VAL A 74 14.04 -13.43 2.12
N GLU A 75 14.63 -14.34 2.92
CA GLU A 75 13.97 -15.56 3.39
C GLU A 75 12.73 -15.28 4.25
N ASP A 76 12.75 -14.18 5.02
CA ASP A 76 11.60 -13.78 5.84
C ASP A 76 10.40 -13.37 4.96
N ILE A 77 10.67 -12.82 3.77
CA ILE A 77 9.62 -12.46 2.79
C ILE A 77 8.93 -13.73 2.29
N TYR A 78 9.72 -14.75 1.93
CA TYR A 78 9.16 -16.04 1.50
C TYR A 78 8.35 -16.71 2.62
N THR A 79 8.89 -16.71 3.83
CA THR A 79 8.21 -17.26 5.00
C THR A 79 6.88 -16.57 5.26
N MET A 80 6.85 -15.23 5.20
CA MET A 80 5.62 -14.46 5.36
C MET A 80 4.62 -14.77 4.25
N TYR A 81 5.07 -14.82 2.99
CA TYR A 81 4.24 -15.14 1.84
C TYR A 81 3.59 -16.53 1.99
N GLU A 82 4.38 -17.56 2.33
CA GLU A 82 3.88 -18.91 2.55
C GLU A 82 2.87 -18.99 3.71
N ASN A 83 3.14 -18.27 4.82
CA ASN A 83 2.21 -18.20 5.94
C ASN A 83 0.87 -17.56 5.51
N CYS A 84 0.91 -16.50 4.70
CA CYS A 84 -0.31 -15.90 4.16
C CYS A 84 -1.08 -16.89 3.26
N ARG A 85 -0.37 -17.68 2.44
CA ARG A 85 -1.01 -18.72 1.63
C ARG A 85 -1.63 -19.82 2.47
N LYS A 86 -0.91 -20.35 3.47
CA LYS A 86 -1.40 -21.39 4.38
C LYS A 86 -2.63 -20.94 5.18
N LEU A 87 -2.68 -19.67 5.57
CA LEU A 87 -3.82 -19.06 6.26
C LEU A 87 -5.02 -18.80 5.34
N GLY A 88 -4.87 -18.89 4.02
CA GLY A 88 -5.96 -18.74 3.06
C GLY A 88 -6.38 -17.30 2.82
N PHE A 89 -5.45 -16.33 2.83
CA PHE A 89 -5.73 -15.00 2.29
C PHE A 89 -6.04 -15.12 0.80
N SER A 90 -7.16 -14.53 0.38
CA SER A 90 -7.65 -14.66 -1.01
C SER A 90 -6.81 -13.89 -2.00
N VAL A 91 -6.23 -12.78 -1.56
CA VAL A 91 -5.37 -11.93 -2.37
C VAL A 91 -4.12 -11.54 -1.60
N ILE A 92 -2.96 -11.83 -2.17
CA ILE A 92 -1.68 -11.32 -1.70
C ILE A 92 -1.18 -10.31 -2.73
N ASN A 93 -0.86 -9.10 -2.27
CA ASN A 93 -0.20 -8.08 -3.07
C ASN A 93 1.29 -8.04 -2.74
N MET A 94 2.14 -7.88 -3.76
CA MET A 94 3.57 -7.67 -3.60
C MET A 94 4.00 -6.37 -4.27
N ASP A 95 4.66 -5.48 -3.51
CA ASP A 95 5.18 -4.21 -4.03
C ASP A 95 6.67 -4.30 -4.32
N PHE A 96 7.07 -3.81 -5.48
CA PHE A 96 8.46 -3.68 -5.91
C PHE A 96 8.77 -2.22 -6.27
N ILE A 97 10.04 -1.84 -6.13
CA ILE A 97 10.50 -0.51 -6.51
C ILE A 97 11.55 -0.63 -7.60
N ALA A 98 11.32 0.03 -8.72
CA ALA A 98 12.30 0.23 -9.78
C ALA A 98 13.09 1.51 -9.53
N GLY A 99 14.40 1.45 -9.72
CA GLY A 99 15.31 2.59 -9.58
C GLY A 99 15.85 2.77 -8.16
N LEU A 100 15.96 1.71 -7.36
CA LEU A 100 16.66 1.74 -6.08
C LEU A 100 18.17 2.02 -6.27
N PRO A 101 18.82 2.71 -5.31
CA PRO A 101 20.27 2.92 -5.39
C PRO A 101 21.04 1.61 -5.55
N GLY A 102 21.86 1.52 -6.60
CA GLY A 102 22.63 0.33 -6.92
C GLY A 102 21.86 -0.80 -7.60
N GLN A 103 20.56 -0.65 -7.81
CA GLN A 103 19.74 -1.65 -8.49
C GLN A 103 20.05 -1.70 -9.99
N THR A 104 20.15 -2.90 -10.52
CA THR A 104 20.37 -3.17 -11.95
C THR A 104 19.10 -3.72 -12.62
N VAL A 105 19.10 -3.76 -13.94
CA VAL A 105 18.04 -4.43 -14.71
C VAL A 105 17.98 -5.92 -14.39
N ALA A 106 19.14 -6.57 -14.18
CA ALA A 106 19.21 -7.98 -13.81
C ALA A 106 18.54 -8.28 -12.46
N ASP A 107 18.73 -7.40 -11.45
CA ASP A 107 18.03 -7.54 -10.17
C ASP A 107 16.50 -7.51 -10.33
N MET A 108 16.02 -6.64 -11.21
CA MET A 108 14.57 -6.58 -11.46
C MET A 108 14.07 -7.79 -12.27
N GLN A 109 14.90 -8.35 -13.14
CA GLN A 109 14.59 -9.60 -13.86
C GLN A 109 14.45 -10.76 -12.88
N GLU A 110 15.39 -10.94 -11.96
CA GLU A 110 15.30 -11.95 -10.90
C GLU A 110 14.04 -11.76 -10.03
N ASN A 111 13.71 -10.52 -9.65
CA ASN A 111 12.49 -10.24 -8.91
C ASN A 111 11.25 -10.74 -9.66
N MET A 112 11.16 -10.49 -10.95
CA MET A 112 9.99 -10.90 -11.76
C MET A 112 9.95 -12.40 -12.00
N GLU A 113 11.08 -13.07 -12.13
CA GLU A 113 11.14 -14.54 -12.18
C GLU A 113 10.57 -15.18 -10.90
N ILE A 114 10.87 -14.59 -9.75
CA ILE A 114 10.34 -15.03 -8.46
C ILE A 114 8.85 -14.72 -8.36
N VAL A 115 8.41 -13.54 -8.79
CA VAL A 115 6.98 -13.19 -8.87
C VAL A 115 6.22 -14.21 -9.72
N CYS A 116 6.75 -14.61 -10.88
CA CYS A 116 6.14 -15.63 -11.73
C CYS A 116 6.02 -17.00 -11.02
N LYS A 117 6.99 -17.35 -10.18
CA LYS A 117 6.97 -18.62 -9.40
C LYS A 117 5.99 -18.56 -8.22
N LEU A 118 5.98 -17.45 -7.48
CA LEU A 118 5.08 -17.25 -6.34
C LEU A 118 3.63 -17.03 -6.77
N HIS A 119 3.44 -16.38 -7.91
CA HIS A 119 2.14 -16.09 -8.51
C HIS A 119 1.16 -15.37 -7.57
N PRO A 120 1.55 -14.19 -6.99
CA PRO A 120 0.64 -13.40 -6.17
C PRO A 120 -0.51 -12.86 -7.02
N GLU A 121 -1.67 -12.61 -6.43
CA GLU A 121 -2.84 -12.08 -7.16
C GLU A 121 -2.65 -10.64 -7.60
N ASN A 122 -1.88 -9.85 -6.85
CA ASN A 122 -1.57 -8.46 -7.19
C ASN A 122 -0.05 -8.20 -7.12
N VAL A 123 0.42 -7.36 -8.03
CA VAL A 123 1.80 -6.85 -8.03
C VAL A 123 1.76 -5.35 -8.30
N THR A 124 2.46 -4.57 -7.50
CA THR A 124 2.62 -3.14 -7.77
C THR A 124 4.08 -2.83 -8.07
N ILE A 125 4.33 -2.20 -9.21
CA ILE A 125 5.64 -1.69 -9.58
C ILE A 125 5.67 -0.19 -9.31
N HIS A 126 6.42 0.18 -8.29
CA HIS A 126 6.69 1.58 -7.97
C HIS A 126 7.96 2.05 -8.67
N THR A 127 8.03 3.33 -8.96
CA THR A 127 9.29 4.01 -9.30
C THR A 127 9.76 4.80 -8.08
N LEU A 128 11.05 4.74 -7.79
CA LEU A 128 11.62 5.43 -6.63
C LEU A 128 11.24 6.91 -6.61
N ALA A 129 10.68 7.37 -5.49
CA ALA A 129 10.36 8.77 -5.25
C ALA A 129 11.23 9.34 -4.12
N LEU A 130 12.00 10.38 -4.43
CA LEU A 130 12.91 11.04 -3.50
C LEU A 130 12.18 12.15 -2.75
N LYS A 131 11.58 11.85 -1.62
CA LYS A 131 10.94 12.85 -0.77
C LYS A 131 12.01 13.69 -0.05
N LYS A 132 11.88 15.02 -0.08
CA LYS A 132 12.85 15.97 0.54
C LYS A 132 13.17 15.67 2.01
N ARG A 133 12.25 15.08 2.77
CA ARG A 133 12.44 14.69 4.18
C ARG A 133 12.90 13.24 4.37
N ALA A 134 13.08 12.47 3.31
CA ALA A 134 13.58 11.11 3.44
C ALA A 134 15.11 11.14 3.64
N PRO A 135 15.68 10.31 4.54
CA PRO A 135 17.13 10.23 4.73
C PRO A 135 17.89 10.01 3.41
N LEU A 136 17.35 9.18 2.52
CA LEU A 136 17.91 8.89 1.21
C LEU A 136 18.11 10.14 0.34
N PHE A 137 17.33 11.21 0.54
CA PHE A 137 17.48 12.44 -0.25
C PHE A 137 18.83 13.12 -0.04
N HIS A 138 19.40 13.01 1.16
CA HIS A 138 20.66 13.61 1.58
C HIS A 138 21.80 12.58 1.74
N HIS A 139 21.52 11.30 1.43
CA HIS A 139 22.47 10.22 1.62
C HIS A 139 23.39 10.05 0.39
N GLU A 140 24.62 9.56 0.62
CA GLU A 140 25.58 9.24 -0.43
C GLU A 140 25.02 8.25 -1.47
N LEU A 141 24.13 7.36 -1.05
CA LEU A 141 23.43 6.42 -1.93
C LEU A 141 22.63 7.10 -3.06
N ARG A 142 22.36 8.40 -2.97
CA ARG A 142 21.69 9.12 -4.05
C ARG A 142 22.50 9.09 -5.36
N ALA A 143 23.82 9.08 -5.28
CA ALA A 143 24.70 8.99 -6.45
C ALA A 143 24.63 7.63 -7.15
N ALA A 144 24.17 6.58 -6.43
CA ALA A 144 24.01 5.24 -6.95
C ALA A 144 22.62 4.97 -7.57
N ILE A 145 21.74 5.98 -7.61
CA ILE A 145 20.43 5.84 -8.27
C ILE A 145 20.65 5.66 -9.77
N PRO A 146 20.07 4.60 -10.38
CA PRO A 146 20.27 4.36 -11.81
C PRO A 146 19.68 5.49 -12.66
N PRO A 147 20.22 5.73 -13.87
CA PRO A 147 19.67 6.69 -14.81
C PRO A 147 18.20 6.41 -15.14
N ALA A 148 17.48 7.47 -15.55
CA ALA A 148 16.07 7.33 -15.90
C ALA A 148 15.82 6.32 -17.03
N GLU A 149 16.74 6.21 -17.98
CA GLU A 149 16.68 5.24 -19.06
C GLU A 149 16.70 3.80 -18.53
N GLU A 150 17.66 3.48 -17.65
CA GLU A 150 17.79 2.17 -17.02
C GLU A 150 16.57 1.82 -16.14
N THR A 151 16.09 2.78 -15.35
CA THR A 151 14.84 2.64 -14.61
C THR A 151 13.66 2.37 -15.57
N GLY A 152 13.63 3.03 -16.72
CA GLY A 152 12.64 2.77 -17.78
C GLY A 152 12.73 1.36 -18.37
N HIS A 153 13.94 0.81 -18.52
CA HIS A 153 14.11 -0.59 -18.92
C HIS A 153 13.52 -1.56 -17.89
N MET A 154 13.79 -1.33 -16.59
CA MET A 154 13.22 -2.12 -15.50
C MET A 154 11.68 -2.12 -15.54
N VAL A 155 11.07 -0.93 -15.64
CA VAL A 155 9.60 -0.78 -15.64
C VAL A 155 8.97 -1.48 -16.87
N ARG A 156 9.53 -1.28 -18.05
CA ARG A 156 9.04 -1.94 -19.29
C ARG A 156 9.19 -3.46 -19.23
N PHE A 157 10.30 -3.95 -18.69
CA PHE A 157 10.51 -5.39 -18.47
C PHE A 157 9.44 -5.96 -17.55
N CYS A 158 9.20 -5.34 -16.37
CA CYS A 158 8.14 -5.76 -15.46
C CYS A 158 6.78 -5.81 -16.15
N GLN A 159 6.43 -4.77 -16.91
CA GLN A 159 5.18 -4.73 -17.65
C GLN A 159 5.05 -5.89 -18.62
N SER A 160 6.09 -6.18 -19.41
CA SER A 160 6.07 -7.26 -20.40
C SER A 160 5.88 -8.64 -19.75
N ILE A 161 6.63 -8.91 -18.67
CA ILE A 161 6.58 -10.19 -17.96
C ILE A 161 5.23 -10.37 -17.25
N LEU A 162 4.76 -9.36 -16.54
CA LEU A 162 3.47 -9.43 -15.84
C LEU A 162 2.31 -9.61 -16.83
N THR A 163 2.32 -8.88 -17.96
CA THR A 163 1.30 -9.04 -18.99
C THR A 163 1.33 -10.44 -19.60
N ALA A 164 2.52 -10.98 -19.89
CA ALA A 164 2.68 -12.36 -20.38
C ALA A 164 2.21 -13.39 -19.34
N GLY A 165 2.33 -13.09 -18.04
CA GLY A 165 1.84 -13.89 -16.92
C GLY A 165 0.33 -13.75 -16.65
N GLY A 166 -0.42 -13.05 -17.51
CA GLY A 166 -1.87 -12.89 -17.38
C GLY A 166 -2.32 -11.75 -16.43
N TYR A 167 -1.40 -10.95 -15.95
CA TYR A 167 -1.75 -9.77 -15.14
C TYR A 167 -2.19 -8.61 -16.05
N VAL A 168 -3.20 -7.86 -15.58
CA VAL A 168 -3.68 -6.64 -16.25
C VAL A 168 -3.36 -5.44 -15.39
N PRO A 169 -2.85 -4.33 -15.95
CA PRO A 169 -2.74 -3.07 -15.23
C PRO A 169 -4.15 -2.57 -14.92
N TYR A 170 -4.43 -2.20 -13.66
CA TYR A 170 -5.77 -1.77 -13.26
C TYR A 170 -5.82 -0.41 -12.56
N TYR A 171 -4.69 0.10 -12.08
CA TYR A 171 -4.56 1.47 -11.62
C TYR A 171 -3.15 1.99 -11.84
N MET A 172 -3.04 3.32 -11.97
CA MET A 172 -1.75 3.99 -12.06
C MET A 172 -1.80 5.36 -11.38
N TYR A 173 -0.67 5.77 -10.80
CA TYR A 173 -0.52 7.11 -10.26
C TYR A 173 0.93 7.58 -10.31
N ARG A 174 1.11 8.91 -10.28
CA ARG A 174 2.43 9.53 -10.19
C ARG A 174 2.59 10.26 -8.87
N GLN A 175 3.77 10.14 -8.28
CA GLN A 175 4.16 10.91 -7.11
C GLN A 175 5.00 12.11 -7.51
N LYS A 176 5.03 13.14 -6.67
CA LYS A 176 6.00 14.23 -6.80
C LYS A 176 7.40 13.70 -6.45
N TYR A 177 8.42 14.27 -7.11
CA TYR A 177 9.84 13.97 -6.84
C TYR A 177 10.25 12.53 -7.17
N MET A 178 9.70 11.93 -8.21
CA MET A 178 10.16 10.65 -8.73
C MET A 178 11.56 10.81 -9.34
N ALA A 179 12.45 9.84 -9.07
CA ALA A 179 13.82 9.82 -9.63
C ALA A 179 13.80 9.67 -11.15
N ALA A 180 12.80 8.93 -11.66
CA ALA A 180 12.46 8.85 -13.08
C ALA A 180 10.97 9.12 -13.26
N SER A 181 10.56 9.76 -14.36
CA SER A 181 9.18 10.22 -14.58
C SER A 181 8.18 9.10 -14.94
N PHE A 182 8.36 7.88 -14.44
CA PHE A 182 7.47 6.76 -14.69
C PHE A 182 6.36 6.67 -13.63
N ALA A 183 5.18 6.22 -14.04
CA ALA A 183 4.08 6.01 -13.12
C ALA A 183 4.29 4.76 -12.26
N ASN A 184 3.71 4.76 -11.06
CA ASN A 184 3.49 3.55 -10.29
C ASN A 184 2.28 2.83 -10.87
N ILE A 185 2.39 1.53 -11.12
CA ILE A 185 1.35 0.75 -11.79
C ILE A 185 1.05 -0.49 -10.95
N GLY A 186 -0.24 -0.67 -10.64
CA GLY A 186 -0.73 -1.90 -10.03
C GLY A 186 -1.26 -2.85 -11.08
N TYR A 187 -0.85 -4.11 -10.98
CA TYR A 187 -1.24 -5.22 -11.83
C TYR A 187 -2.03 -6.23 -11.02
N ALA A 188 -3.04 -6.83 -11.63
CA ALA A 188 -3.89 -7.83 -10.99
C ALA A 188 -4.19 -8.99 -11.92
N LEU A 189 -4.31 -10.19 -11.37
CA LEU A 189 -4.97 -11.31 -12.03
C LEU A 189 -6.48 -11.06 -12.09
N SER A 190 -7.16 -11.75 -13.01
CA SER A 190 -8.61 -11.62 -13.16
C SER A 190 -9.35 -11.88 -11.84
N GLY A 191 -10.26 -10.99 -11.47
CA GLY A 191 -11.06 -11.08 -10.24
C GLY A 191 -10.37 -10.64 -8.96
N SER A 192 -9.10 -10.15 -9.01
CA SER A 192 -8.34 -9.78 -7.81
C SER A 192 -7.95 -8.31 -7.73
N VAL A 193 -8.59 -7.44 -8.49
CA VAL A 193 -8.42 -5.98 -8.37
C VAL A 193 -8.81 -5.50 -6.97
N SER A 194 -8.12 -4.48 -6.45
CA SER A 194 -8.52 -3.81 -5.21
C SER A 194 -9.49 -2.68 -5.51
N ALA A 195 -10.69 -2.77 -4.96
CA ALA A 195 -11.70 -1.73 -5.07
C ALA A 195 -11.20 -0.41 -4.49
N TYR A 196 -10.51 -0.46 -3.33
CA TYR A 196 -9.92 0.72 -2.72
C TYR A 196 -8.97 1.46 -3.68
N ASN A 197 -8.09 0.74 -4.39
CA ASN A 197 -7.13 1.37 -5.30
C ASN A 197 -7.84 2.06 -6.47
N ILE A 198 -8.86 1.42 -7.03
CA ILE A 198 -9.67 2.00 -8.11
C ILE A 198 -10.38 3.26 -7.63
N GLU A 199 -11.11 3.16 -6.52
CA GLU A 199 -11.92 4.27 -5.99
C GLU A 199 -11.06 5.46 -5.55
N MET A 200 -9.85 5.19 -5.02
CA MET A 200 -8.90 6.24 -4.66
C MET A 200 -8.37 7.01 -5.89
N MET A 201 -8.21 6.33 -7.02
CA MET A 201 -7.73 6.95 -8.28
C MET A 201 -8.86 7.64 -9.05
N GLU A 202 -10.03 7.02 -9.11
CA GLU A 202 -11.17 7.55 -9.84
C GLU A 202 -11.96 8.61 -9.07
N GLU A 203 -11.78 8.68 -7.75
CA GLU A 203 -12.46 9.61 -6.84
C GLU A 203 -13.99 9.59 -6.96
N ARG A 204 -14.59 8.41 -7.19
CA ARG A 204 -16.04 8.19 -7.37
C ARG A 204 -16.78 7.76 -6.13
N GLN A 205 -16.08 7.61 -5.01
CA GLN A 205 -16.67 7.27 -3.71
C GLN A 205 -16.17 8.20 -2.61
N SER A 206 -16.98 8.32 -1.56
CA SER A 206 -16.54 8.96 -0.34
C SER A 206 -15.55 8.06 0.40
N VAL A 207 -14.49 8.65 0.94
CA VAL A 207 -13.46 7.95 1.71
C VAL A 207 -13.39 8.56 3.10
N LEU A 208 -13.69 7.77 4.13
CA LEU A 208 -13.50 8.15 5.53
C LEU A 208 -12.12 7.68 6.00
N ALA A 209 -11.26 8.63 6.33
CA ALA A 209 -9.92 8.33 6.83
C ALA A 209 -9.85 8.51 8.35
N ALA A 210 -9.21 7.59 9.05
CA ALA A 210 -8.87 7.69 10.46
C ALA A 210 -7.35 7.75 10.65
N GLY A 211 -6.90 8.42 11.71
CA GLY A 211 -5.49 8.55 12.05
C GLY A 211 -4.81 9.83 11.58
N PRO A 212 -3.58 10.10 12.08
CA PRO A 212 -2.79 11.26 11.69
C PRO A 212 -2.49 11.27 10.19
N GLY A 213 -2.61 12.44 9.57
CA GLY A 213 -2.39 12.61 8.13
C GLY A 213 -3.50 12.06 7.24
N GLY A 214 -4.57 11.48 7.80
CA GLY A 214 -5.71 10.97 7.05
C GLY A 214 -6.43 12.09 6.28
N ALA A 215 -6.90 11.78 5.07
CA ALA A 215 -7.69 12.67 4.23
C ALA A 215 -9.07 12.06 4.00
N THR A 216 -10.09 12.56 4.70
CA THR A 216 -11.47 12.22 4.41
C THR A 216 -11.93 12.99 3.19
N LYS A 217 -12.57 12.32 2.25
CA LYS A 217 -13.15 12.87 1.04
C LYS A 217 -14.64 12.54 1.02
N PHE A 218 -15.50 13.53 0.92
CA PHE A 218 -16.94 13.33 0.71
C PHE A 218 -17.27 13.64 -0.73
N LEU A 219 -17.83 12.68 -1.44
CA LEU A 219 -18.36 12.90 -2.79
C LEU A 219 -19.71 13.62 -2.68
N CYS A 220 -19.80 14.78 -3.28
CA CYS A 220 -21.04 15.56 -3.30
C CYS A 220 -22.11 14.89 -4.17
N ARG A 221 -23.37 15.33 -4.02
CA ARG A 221 -24.53 14.77 -4.75
C ARG A 221 -24.46 14.95 -6.27
N ASP A 222 -23.63 15.87 -6.75
CA ASP A 222 -23.37 16.06 -8.17
C ASP A 222 -22.55 14.90 -8.79
N GLY A 223 -21.98 14.02 -7.97
CA GLY A 223 -21.17 12.88 -8.39
C GLY A 223 -19.76 13.23 -8.88
N HIS A 224 -19.33 14.47 -8.74
CA HIS A 224 -18.05 14.97 -9.26
C HIS A 224 -17.26 15.81 -8.26
N THR A 225 -17.92 16.59 -7.43
CA THR A 225 -17.26 17.47 -6.46
C THR A 225 -16.87 16.70 -5.20
N LEU A 226 -15.65 16.93 -4.71
CA LEU A 226 -15.13 16.34 -3.48
C LEU A 226 -14.85 17.42 -2.43
N GLU A 227 -15.53 17.32 -1.30
CA GLU A 227 -15.21 18.06 -0.10
C GLU A 227 -14.20 17.28 0.74
N LYS A 228 -13.12 17.93 1.19
CA LYS A 228 -11.98 17.26 1.83
C LYS A 228 -11.74 17.78 3.23
N VAL A 229 -11.55 16.87 4.19
CA VAL A 229 -11.13 17.19 5.56
C VAL A 229 -9.82 16.46 5.85
N TYR A 230 -8.77 17.23 6.11
CA TYR A 230 -7.44 16.71 6.40
C TYR A 230 -7.20 16.65 7.90
N MET A 231 -6.64 15.55 8.37
CA MET A 231 -6.13 15.41 9.73
C MET A 231 -4.68 15.88 9.81
N PRO A 232 -4.25 16.53 10.91
CA PRO A 232 -2.85 16.84 11.12
C PRO A 232 -1.96 15.60 10.99
N LYS A 233 -0.74 15.80 10.46
CA LYS A 233 0.24 14.71 10.30
C LYS A 233 1.02 14.44 11.58
N ASP A 234 1.25 15.48 12.36
CA ASP A 234 1.87 15.38 13.67
C ASP A 234 0.89 14.76 14.67
N VAL A 235 1.37 13.86 15.53
CA VAL A 235 0.52 13.07 16.44
C VAL A 235 -0.12 13.96 17.51
N ASP A 236 0.64 14.88 18.10
CA ASP A 236 0.12 15.76 19.15
C ASP A 236 -0.90 16.74 18.59
N ALA A 237 -0.60 17.35 17.45
CA ALA A 237 -1.54 18.20 16.73
C ALA A 237 -2.81 17.42 16.30
N TYR A 238 -2.68 16.15 15.92
CA TYR A 238 -3.82 15.28 15.62
C TYR A 238 -4.71 15.08 16.83
N VAL A 239 -4.14 14.74 17.99
CA VAL A 239 -4.90 14.52 19.23
C VAL A 239 -5.63 15.80 19.66
N GLN A 240 -4.95 16.95 19.61
CA GLN A 240 -5.54 18.26 19.96
C GLN A 240 -6.68 18.66 19.02
N ALA A 241 -6.54 18.43 17.71
CA ALA A 241 -7.55 18.80 16.71
C ALA A 241 -8.68 17.76 16.54
N LEU A 242 -8.59 16.60 17.18
CA LEU A 242 -9.46 15.44 16.86
C LEU A 242 -10.94 15.77 16.99
N ALA A 243 -11.37 16.36 18.10
CA ALA A 243 -12.77 16.71 18.35
C ALA A 243 -13.32 17.70 17.32
N GLU A 244 -12.55 18.74 17.00
CA GLU A 244 -12.90 19.75 16.00
C GLU A 244 -13.04 19.12 14.60
N ARG A 245 -12.10 18.25 14.19
CA ARG A 245 -12.10 17.60 12.89
C ARG A 245 -13.27 16.61 12.77
N ILE A 246 -13.61 15.90 13.83
CA ILE A 246 -14.81 15.04 13.86
C ILE A 246 -16.08 15.88 13.69
N ALA A 247 -16.18 17.00 14.42
CA ALA A 247 -17.34 17.90 14.29
C ALA A 247 -17.43 18.50 12.86
N GLN A 248 -16.31 18.84 12.23
CA GLN A 248 -16.27 19.31 10.86
C GLN A 248 -16.77 18.24 9.88
N ARG A 249 -16.32 16.98 10.04
CA ARG A 249 -16.78 15.85 9.21
C ARG A 249 -18.28 15.62 9.34
N ARG A 250 -18.81 15.63 10.57
CA ARG A 250 -20.25 15.49 10.82
C ARG A 250 -21.06 16.60 10.15
N ARG A 251 -20.60 17.86 10.25
CA ARG A 251 -21.28 18.99 9.58
C ARG A 251 -21.30 18.80 8.05
N LEU A 252 -20.17 18.45 7.45
CA LEU A 252 -20.11 18.23 6.00
C LEU A 252 -20.96 17.05 5.57
N CYS A 253 -20.94 15.96 6.30
CA CYS A 253 -21.78 14.79 6.03
C CYS A 253 -23.28 15.17 6.09
N ALA A 254 -23.70 15.93 7.10
CA ALA A 254 -25.07 16.43 7.22
C ALA A 254 -25.49 17.38 6.09
N ILE A 255 -24.58 18.25 5.63
CA ILE A 255 -24.82 19.15 4.51
C ILE A 255 -24.96 18.37 3.18
N ILE A 256 -24.06 17.43 2.94
CA ILE A 256 -23.99 16.70 1.66
C ILE A 256 -25.09 15.65 1.55
N TYR A 257 -25.38 14.90 2.61
CA TYR A 257 -26.25 13.72 2.57
C TYR A 257 -27.58 13.90 3.29
N GLY A 258 -27.76 14.97 4.07
CA GLY A 258 -28.95 15.19 4.90
C GLY A 258 -28.76 14.73 6.35
N LYS A 259 -29.70 15.16 7.22
CA LYS A 259 -29.50 15.08 8.67
C LYS A 259 -29.74 13.75 9.35
N GLU A 260 -30.25 12.73 8.68
CA GLU A 260 -30.96 11.69 9.43
C GLU A 260 -30.23 10.37 9.68
N ASP A 261 -28.98 10.18 9.19
CA ASP A 261 -28.34 8.86 9.31
C ASP A 261 -26.82 8.88 9.64
N VAL A 262 -26.39 9.71 10.60
CA VAL A 262 -24.98 9.62 11.09
C VAL A 262 -24.92 9.66 12.61
#